data_378473a374c16bcd45bd38fcbce7942d
#
_entry.id   378473a374c16bcd45bd38fcbce7942d
#
_cell.length_a   1.000
_cell.length_b   1.000
_cell.length_c   1.000
_cell.angle_alpha   90.00
_cell.angle_beta   90.00
_cell.angle_gamma   90.00
#
_symmetry.space_group_name_H-M   'P 1'
#
loop_
_entity.id
_entity.type
_entity.pdbx_description
1 polymer ?
#
loop_
_entity_poly.entity_id
_entity_poly.type
_entity_poly.pdbx_seq_one_letter_code
_entity_poly.pdbx_strand_id
1 'polypeptide(L)'
;MSVIIIGGTFGIGLELAKKYLGKTNNLIILGRSEDKFAQIKNDLANDSTNIICKRVDVTNADETQNTLREIITNYSDLDLVVYSSGFYKPNNTFDVDLDLYRKTIEVNFMGLINVMSIILPYLKKQQSGHVAMISSLAGFFGLPNSSGYGPSKAAMMNYSESIYNDCKKNNINVSIINPGFVKTRLTDQNKFEMPFLMTAEKAANIIYKGLEKKKYDITFPFMMSLIFKTLKILPKPIFLFLVKYMVKTNN
;
A
#
# COMPACT_ATOMS: atom_id res chain seq x y z
N MET A 1 -5.42 19.88 8.70
CA MET A 1 -4.71 18.62 8.42
C MET A 1 -5.69 17.59 7.92
N SER A 2 -5.46 17.02 6.72
CA SER A 2 -6.32 16.03 6.11
C SER A 2 -5.51 14.79 5.69
N VAL A 3 -6.02 13.59 6.02
CA VAL A 3 -5.39 12.29 5.69
C VAL A 3 -6.32 11.48 4.81
N ILE A 4 -5.84 11.03 3.65
CA ILE A 4 -6.57 10.13 2.75
C ILE A 4 -5.96 8.73 2.82
N ILE A 5 -6.80 7.71 3.03
CA ILE A 5 -6.40 6.30 2.99
C ILE A 5 -7.23 5.57 1.93
N ILE A 6 -6.60 5.27 0.80
CA ILE A 6 -7.18 4.50 -0.29
C ILE A 6 -7.01 3.01 0.01
N GLY A 7 -8.10 2.24 0.05
CA GLY A 7 -8.10 0.87 0.57
C GLY A 7 -8.16 0.83 2.10
N GLY A 8 -8.79 1.85 2.72
CA GLY A 8 -8.92 2.00 4.17
C GLY A 8 -10.07 1.24 4.82
N THR A 9 -10.80 0.39 4.08
CA THR A 9 -11.98 -0.32 4.62
C THR A 9 -11.66 -1.63 5.33
N PHE A 10 -10.44 -2.15 5.18
CA PHE A 10 -9.99 -3.41 5.78
C PHE A 10 -8.49 -3.43 6.08
N GLY A 11 -8.08 -4.41 6.90
CA GLY A 11 -6.68 -4.77 7.10
C GLY A 11 -5.79 -3.62 7.53
N ILE A 12 -4.62 -3.50 6.90
CA ILE A 12 -3.62 -2.48 7.26
C ILE A 12 -4.18 -1.06 7.11
N GLY A 13 -4.93 -0.80 6.02
CA GLY A 13 -5.50 0.53 5.77
C GLY A 13 -6.47 0.98 6.85
N LEU A 14 -7.37 0.09 7.30
CA LEU A 14 -8.31 0.39 8.38
C LEU A 14 -7.60 0.57 9.73
N GLU A 15 -6.66 -0.31 10.05
CA GLU A 15 -5.89 -0.18 11.29
C GLU A 15 -5.01 1.08 11.30
N LEU A 16 -4.52 1.50 10.13
CA LEU A 16 -3.79 2.76 9.99
C LEU A 16 -4.73 3.97 10.17
N ALA A 17 -5.96 3.91 9.63
CA ALA A 17 -6.97 4.94 9.83
C ALA A 17 -7.22 5.20 11.32
N LYS A 18 -7.34 4.13 12.13
CA LYS A 18 -7.48 4.23 13.59
C LYS A 18 -6.34 5.00 14.28
N LYS A 19 -5.12 4.98 13.71
CA LYS A 19 -3.96 5.70 14.29
C LYS A 19 -4.02 7.21 14.09
N TYR A 20 -4.82 7.68 13.12
CA TYR A 20 -5.01 9.12 12.85
C TYR A 20 -6.21 9.73 13.54
N LEU A 21 -7.02 8.95 14.28
CA LEU A 21 -8.10 9.48 15.11
C LEU A 21 -7.56 10.43 16.18
N GLY A 22 -8.19 11.59 16.33
CA GLY A 22 -7.76 12.63 17.26
C GLY A 22 -6.47 13.36 16.87
N LYS A 23 -5.91 13.08 15.67
CA LYS A 23 -4.64 13.64 15.20
C LYS A 23 -4.76 14.36 13.85
N THR A 24 -5.90 14.25 13.21
CA THR A 24 -6.21 14.92 11.94
C THR A 24 -7.60 15.52 12.02
N ASN A 25 -7.83 16.62 11.30
CA ASN A 25 -9.15 17.25 11.25
C ASN A 25 -10.09 16.41 10.36
N ASN A 26 -9.59 15.93 9.22
CA ASN A 26 -10.35 15.11 8.28
C ASN A 26 -9.62 13.80 8.03
N LEU A 27 -10.31 12.69 8.26
CA LEU A 27 -9.87 11.34 7.91
C LEU A 27 -10.77 10.80 6.80
N ILE A 28 -10.20 10.70 5.60
CA ILE A 28 -10.92 10.32 4.39
C ILE A 28 -10.56 8.88 4.05
N ILE A 29 -11.53 7.99 4.09
CA ILE A 29 -11.40 6.56 3.87
C ILE A 29 -12.06 6.20 2.54
N LEU A 30 -11.25 5.76 1.59
CA LEU A 30 -11.70 5.36 0.27
C LEU A 30 -11.61 3.84 0.09
N GLY A 31 -12.63 3.26 -0.56
CA GLY A 31 -12.65 1.84 -0.87
C GLY A 31 -13.91 1.42 -1.59
N ARG A 32 -13.99 0.15 -2.03
CA ARG A 32 -15.12 -0.38 -2.80
C ARG A 32 -16.29 -0.84 -1.93
N SER A 33 -16.02 -1.18 -0.66
CA SER A 33 -16.98 -1.82 0.24
C SER A 33 -17.84 -0.78 0.94
N GLU A 34 -18.83 -0.25 0.24
CA GLU A 34 -19.76 0.78 0.74
C GLU A 34 -20.61 0.26 1.92
N ASP A 35 -20.92 -1.04 1.91
CA ASP A 35 -21.59 -1.75 2.99
C ASP A 35 -20.90 -1.61 4.35
N LYS A 36 -19.59 -1.31 4.37
CA LYS A 36 -18.79 -1.11 5.57
C LYS A 36 -18.74 0.33 6.08
N PHE A 37 -19.15 1.30 5.28
CA PHE A 37 -18.95 2.71 5.64
C PHE A 37 -19.72 3.14 6.90
N ALA A 38 -20.95 2.66 7.06
CA ALA A 38 -21.74 2.97 8.26
C ALA A 38 -21.07 2.41 9.53
N GLN A 39 -20.64 1.15 9.49
CA GLN A 39 -19.90 0.51 10.58
C GLN A 39 -18.60 1.25 10.89
N ILE A 40 -17.78 1.56 9.85
CA ILE A 40 -16.51 2.27 10.02
C ILE A 40 -16.74 3.63 10.67
N LYS A 41 -17.73 4.40 10.22
CA LYS A 41 -18.05 5.70 10.82
C LYS A 41 -18.45 5.58 12.29
N ASN A 42 -19.25 4.58 12.64
CA ASN A 42 -19.64 4.32 14.03
C ASN A 42 -18.43 3.89 14.89
N ASP A 43 -17.64 2.93 14.39
CA ASP A 43 -16.48 2.37 15.13
C ASP A 43 -15.36 3.41 15.34
N LEU A 44 -15.25 4.38 14.44
CA LEU A 44 -14.23 5.42 14.46
C LEU A 44 -14.76 6.77 14.97
N ALA A 45 -16.04 6.88 15.29
CA ALA A 45 -16.65 8.15 15.74
C ALA A 45 -15.89 8.72 16.94
N ASN A 46 -15.53 10.00 16.85
CA ASN A 46 -14.96 10.79 17.92
C ASN A 46 -15.19 12.28 17.66
N ASP A 47 -15.08 13.11 18.71
CA ASP A 47 -15.44 14.53 18.64
C ASP A 47 -14.40 15.41 17.92
N SER A 48 -13.21 14.88 17.63
CA SER A 48 -12.07 15.69 17.15
C SER A 48 -11.67 15.42 15.69
N THR A 49 -12.24 14.37 15.04
CA THR A 49 -11.88 14.00 13.66
C THR A 49 -13.14 13.79 12.83
N ASN A 50 -13.27 14.57 11.75
CA ASN A 50 -14.34 14.37 10.77
C ASN A 50 -14.02 13.15 9.89
N ILE A 51 -14.89 12.13 9.90
CA ILE A 51 -14.67 10.86 9.19
C ILE A 51 -15.51 10.85 7.92
N ILE A 52 -14.84 10.84 6.78
CA ILE A 52 -15.43 10.82 5.45
C ILE A 52 -15.16 9.46 4.80
N CYS A 53 -16.22 8.74 4.43
CA CYS A 53 -16.08 7.51 3.66
C CYS A 53 -16.71 7.73 2.27
N LYS A 54 -15.94 7.39 1.20
CA LYS A 54 -16.44 7.43 -0.17
C LYS A 54 -16.08 6.15 -0.92
N ARG A 55 -17.01 5.72 -1.75
CA ARG A 55 -16.76 4.59 -2.66
C ARG A 55 -15.81 5.02 -3.78
N VAL A 56 -14.83 4.18 -4.05
CA VAL A 56 -13.92 4.31 -5.19
C VAL A 56 -13.45 2.92 -5.63
N ASP A 57 -13.59 2.61 -6.90
CA ASP A 57 -12.83 1.55 -7.54
C ASP A 57 -11.60 2.15 -8.22
N VAL A 58 -10.42 1.91 -7.67
CA VAL A 58 -9.15 2.47 -8.18
C VAL A 58 -8.80 2.03 -9.60
N THR A 59 -9.43 0.97 -10.11
CA THR A 59 -9.25 0.51 -11.50
C THR A 59 -10.05 1.34 -12.50
N ASN A 60 -11.04 2.09 -12.03
CA ASN A 60 -11.77 3.06 -12.84
C ASN A 60 -11.11 4.44 -12.71
N ALA A 61 -10.39 4.86 -13.75
CA ALA A 61 -9.63 6.11 -13.74
C ALA A 61 -10.54 7.33 -13.54
N ASP A 62 -11.67 7.40 -14.27
CA ASP A 62 -12.59 8.54 -14.20
C ASP A 62 -13.26 8.66 -12.84
N GLU A 63 -13.75 7.54 -12.27
CA GLU A 63 -14.32 7.50 -10.93
C GLU A 63 -13.29 7.97 -9.89
N THR A 64 -12.06 7.43 -9.95
CA THR A 64 -10.97 7.77 -9.04
C THR A 64 -10.60 9.25 -9.12
N GLN A 65 -10.41 9.77 -10.32
CA GLN A 65 -10.02 11.15 -10.54
C GLN A 65 -11.12 12.14 -10.10
N ASN A 66 -12.36 11.86 -10.46
CA ASN A 66 -13.49 12.74 -10.09
C ASN A 66 -13.70 12.76 -8.57
N THR A 67 -13.66 11.61 -7.91
CA THR A 67 -13.77 11.52 -6.45
C THR A 67 -12.63 12.28 -5.75
N LEU A 68 -11.39 12.14 -6.25
CA LEU A 68 -10.25 12.85 -5.65
C LEU A 68 -10.32 14.36 -5.89
N ARG A 69 -10.76 14.83 -7.08
CA ARG A 69 -10.99 16.27 -7.34
C ARG A 69 -12.04 16.84 -6.38
N GLU A 70 -13.14 16.15 -6.16
CA GLU A 70 -14.15 16.55 -5.19
C GLU A 70 -13.57 16.65 -3.77
N ILE A 71 -12.77 15.64 -3.36
CA ILE A 71 -12.15 15.62 -2.03
C ILE A 71 -11.20 16.80 -1.84
N ILE A 72 -10.29 17.05 -2.77
CA ILE A 72 -9.31 18.15 -2.66
C ILE A 72 -9.96 19.54 -2.75
N THR A 73 -11.14 19.65 -3.35
CA THR A 73 -11.91 20.90 -3.37
C THR A 73 -12.56 21.19 -2.02
N ASN A 74 -13.09 20.15 -1.37
CA ASN A 74 -13.83 20.28 -0.10
C ASN A 74 -12.94 20.21 1.15
N TYR A 75 -11.78 19.57 1.05
CA TYR A 75 -10.87 19.33 2.17
C TYR A 75 -9.45 19.76 1.77
N SER A 76 -9.17 21.05 1.90
CA SER A 76 -7.85 21.62 1.67
C SER A 76 -6.82 21.11 2.69
N ASP A 77 -5.55 21.42 2.48
CA ASP A 77 -4.41 21.06 3.35
C ASP A 77 -4.24 19.54 3.50
N LEU A 78 -3.91 18.93 2.39
CA LEU A 78 -3.68 17.50 2.29
C LEU A 78 -2.28 17.16 2.83
N ASP A 79 -2.23 16.55 4.01
CA ASP A 79 -0.96 16.23 4.67
C ASP A 79 -0.43 14.87 4.28
N LEU A 80 -1.33 13.87 4.15
CA LEU A 80 -0.92 12.50 3.86
C LEU A 80 -1.93 11.81 2.96
N VAL A 81 -1.41 11.14 1.94
CA VAL A 81 -2.17 10.22 1.10
C VAL A 81 -1.52 8.84 1.13
N VAL A 82 -2.25 7.83 1.60
CA VAL A 82 -1.79 6.44 1.68
C VAL A 82 -2.50 5.59 0.65
N TYR A 83 -1.76 5.00 -0.27
CA TYR A 83 -2.26 3.97 -1.17
C TYR A 83 -2.09 2.58 -0.52
N SER A 84 -3.19 2.03 -0.01
CA SER A 84 -3.26 0.73 0.66
C SER A 84 -4.12 -0.29 -0.12
N SER A 85 -4.68 0.10 -1.27
CA SER A 85 -5.40 -0.85 -2.11
C SER A 85 -4.46 -1.90 -2.66
N GLY A 86 -4.94 -3.15 -2.70
CA GLY A 86 -4.15 -4.25 -3.22
C GLY A 86 -5.01 -5.46 -3.55
N PHE A 87 -4.54 -6.22 -4.52
CA PHE A 87 -5.08 -7.49 -4.93
C PHE A 87 -3.97 -8.53 -4.96
N TYR A 88 -4.26 -9.70 -4.44
CA TYR A 88 -3.35 -10.85 -4.44
C TYR A 88 -4.16 -12.13 -4.63
N LYS A 89 -3.66 -13.02 -5.45
CA LYS A 89 -4.07 -14.41 -5.55
C LYS A 89 -2.83 -15.22 -5.92
N PRO A 90 -2.52 -16.32 -5.22
CA PRO A 90 -1.45 -17.22 -5.62
C PRO A 90 -1.69 -17.70 -7.05
N ASN A 91 -0.62 -17.81 -7.84
CA ASN A 91 -0.73 -18.25 -9.23
C ASN A 91 0.28 -19.36 -9.56
N ASN A 92 -0.13 -20.28 -10.41
CA ASN A 92 0.75 -21.32 -10.94
C ASN A 92 1.56 -20.76 -12.11
N THR A 93 2.84 -21.14 -12.19
CA THR A 93 3.74 -20.70 -13.28
C THR A 93 3.35 -21.27 -14.64
N PHE A 94 2.80 -22.48 -14.66
CA PHE A 94 2.45 -23.21 -15.89
C PHE A 94 0.96 -23.07 -16.26
N ASP A 95 0.15 -22.48 -15.39
CA ASP A 95 -1.27 -22.20 -15.63
C ASP A 95 -1.47 -20.67 -15.56
N VAL A 96 -1.26 -20.02 -16.71
CA VAL A 96 -1.21 -18.55 -16.83
C VAL A 96 -2.62 -18.00 -17.05
N ASP A 97 -3.26 -17.55 -15.99
CA ASP A 97 -4.52 -16.81 -16.01
C ASP A 97 -4.28 -15.32 -16.32
N LEU A 98 -4.45 -14.93 -17.59
CA LEU A 98 -4.21 -13.54 -18.03
C LEU A 98 -5.08 -12.51 -17.31
N ASP A 99 -6.31 -12.85 -16.95
CA ASP A 99 -7.21 -11.92 -16.26
C ASP A 99 -6.76 -11.69 -14.82
N LEU A 100 -6.20 -12.73 -14.17
CA LEU A 100 -5.55 -12.59 -12.87
C LEU A 100 -4.37 -11.60 -12.94
N TYR A 101 -3.50 -11.72 -13.95
CA TYR A 101 -2.35 -10.82 -14.12
C TYR A 101 -2.80 -9.39 -14.40
N ARG A 102 -3.75 -9.21 -15.34
CA ARG A 102 -4.33 -7.88 -15.64
C ARG A 102 -4.91 -7.24 -14.38
N LYS A 103 -5.79 -7.96 -13.67
CA LYS A 103 -6.40 -7.47 -12.44
C LYS A 103 -5.37 -7.11 -11.37
N THR A 104 -4.30 -7.89 -11.26
CA THR A 104 -3.24 -7.63 -10.28
C THR A 104 -2.51 -6.33 -10.59
N ILE A 105 -2.14 -6.11 -11.85
CA ILE A 105 -1.49 -4.87 -12.29
C ILE A 105 -2.46 -3.69 -12.20
N GLU A 106 -3.69 -3.85 -12.63
CA GLU A 106 -4.72 -2.79 -12.60
C GLU A 106 -4.97 -2.30 -11.17
N VAL A 107 -5.18 -3.21 -10.21
CA VAL A 107 -5.43 -2.80 -8.83
C VAL A 107 -4.16 -2.29 -8.16
N ASN A 108 -3.02 -3.01 -8.27
CA ASN A 108 -1.86 -2.69 -7.45
C ASN A 108 -1.05 -1.51 -8.00
N PHE A 109 -0.94 -1.39 -9.33
CA PHE A 109 -0.09 -0.39 -9.94
C PHE A 109 -0.88 0.68 -10.71
N MET A 110 -1.75 0.32 -11.67
CA MET A 110 -2.50 1.34 -12.42
C MET A 110 -3.44 2.14 -11.52
N GLY A 111 -4.09 1.49 -10.55
CA GLY A 111 -4.88 2.19 -9.53
C GLY A 111 -4.06 3.18 -8.70
N LEU A 112 -2.80 2.87 -8.38
CA LEU A 112 -1.88 3.83 -7.78
C LEU A 112 -1.64 5.02 -8.72
N ILE A 113 -1.38 4.77 -10.01
CA ILE A 113 -1.14 5.82 -11.01
C ILE A 113 -2.38 6.72 -11.18
N ASN A 114 -3.59 6.13 -11.20
CA ASN A 114 -4.85 6.88 -11.25
C ASN A 114 -4.97 7.87 -10.07
N VAL A 115 -4.59 7.43 -8.86
CA VAL A 115 -4.56 8.30 -7.68
C VAL A 115 -3.50 9.38 -7.79
N MET A 116 -2.27 9.01 -8.16
CA MET A 116 -1.14 9.94 -8.23
C MET A 116 -1.30 10.99 -9.33
N SER A 117 -2.07 10.70 -10.40
CA SER A 117 -2.37 11.66 -11.47
C SER A 117 -3.10 12.93 -11.00
N ILE A 118 -3.83 12.83 -9.88
CA ILE A 118 -4.53 13.96 -9.24
C ILE A 118 -3.76 14.48 -8.04
N ILE A 119 -3.22 13.60 -7.21
CA ILE A 119 -2.61 13.97 -5.93
C ILE A 119 -1.29 14.70 -6.12
N LEU A 120 -0.39 14.21 -6.99
CA LEU A 120 0.93 14.85 -7.16
C LEU A 120 0.85 16.27 -7.73
N PRO A 121 0.05 16.59 -8.77
CA PRO A 121 -0.13 17.96 -9.21
C PRO A 121 -0.71 18.89 -8.14
N TYR A 122 -1.63 18.38 -7.31
CA TYR A 122 -2.20 19.14 -6.19
C TYR A 122 -1.15 19.45 -5.13
N LEU A 123 -0.44 18.43 -4.63
CA LEU A 123 0.62 18.62 -3.61
C LEU A 123 1.77 19.51 -4.13
N LYS A 124 2.07 19.45 -5.44
CA LYS A 124 3.04 20.36 -6.06
C LYS A 124 2.58 21.82 -5.96
N LYS A 125 1.29 22.12 -6.16
CA LYS A 125 0.75 23.47 -5.97
C LYS A 125 0.75 23.87 -4.50
N GLN A 126 0.45 22.95 -3.60
CA GLN A 126 0.46 23.14 -2.15
C GLN A 126 1.88 23.33 -1.60
N GLN A 127 2.93 22.87 -2.30
CA GLN A 127 4.35 22.88 -1.87
C GLN A 127 4.58 22.17 -0.54
N SER A 128 3.77 21.18 -0.23
CA SER A 128 3.85 20.36 0.97
C SER A 128 3.03 19.07 0.80
N GLY A 129 3.26 18.10 1.68
CA GLY A 129 2.47 16.88 1.77
C GLY A 129 3.33 15.62 1.82
N HIS A 130 2.65 14.47 1.87
CA HIS A 130 3.28 13.17 1.96
C HIS A 130 2.48 12.13 1.18
N VAL A 131 3.11 11.40 0.29
CA VAL A 131 2.52 10.26 -0.40
C VAL A 131 3.17 8.97 0.09
N ALA A 132 2.36 7.97 0.44
CA ALA A 132 2.82 6.69 0.96
C ALA A 132 2.16 5.53 0.19
N MET A 133 2.95 4.52 -0.17
CA MET A 133 2.50 3.40 -0.98
C MET A 133 2.80 2.08 -0.27
N ILE A 134 1.76 1.24 -0.05
CA ILE A 134 1.95 -0.08 0.55
C ILE A 134 2.28 -1.09 -0.54
N SER A 135 3.58 -1.36 -0.68
CA SER A 135 4.13 -2.42 -1.50
C SER A 135 4.17 -3.75 -0.75
N SER A 136 5.26 -4.50 -0.80
CA SER A 136 5.49 -5.76 -0.09
C SER A 136 6.96 -6.17 -0.21
N LEU A 137 7.46 -6.98 0.72
CA LEU A 137 8.72 -7.71 0.53
C LEU A 137 8.72 -8.56 -0.75
N ALA A 138 7.56 -9.04 -1.20
CA ALA A 138 7.43 -9.77 -2.47
C ALA A 138 7.82 -8.95 -3.72
N GLY A 139 7.96 -7.63 -3.61
CA GLY A 139 8.46 -6.78 -4.68
C GLY A 139 9.99 -6.68 -4.77
N PHE A 140 10.75 -7.20 -3.79
CA PHE A 140 12.21 -7.11 -3.80
C PHE A 140 12.85 -7.98 -4.88
N PHE A 141 12.27 -9.15 -5.13
CA PHE A 141 12.68 -10.11 -6.15
C PHE A 141 11.58 -11.13 -6.40
N GLY A 142 11.72 -11.92 -7.48
CA GLY A 142 10.74 -12.95 -7.84
C GLY A 142 10.65 -14.04 -6.77
N LEU A 143 9.41 -14.32 -6.34
CA LEU A 143 9.08 -15.42 -5.43
C LEU A 143 8.18 -16.44 -6.17
N PRO A 144 8.30 -17.73 -5.86
CA PRO A 144 7.37 -18.75 -6.39
C PRO A 144 5.91 -18.42 -6.07
N ASN A 145 5.01 -18.82 -6.96
CA ASN A 145 3.56 -18.58 -6.87
C ASN A 145 3.16 -17.08 -6.75
N SER A 146 4.06 -16.18 -7.14
CA SER A 146 3.87 -14.73 -7.01
C SER A 146 4.22 -13.95 -8.29
N SER A 147 4.19 -14.62 -9.45
CA SER A 147 4.62 -14.02 -10.72
C SER A 147 3.70 -12.89 -11.24
N GLY A 148 2.49 -12.74 -10.73
CA GLY A 148 1.64 -11.57 -10.96
C GLY A 148 1.83 -10.51 -9.87
N TYR A 149 1.78 -10.93 -8.60
CA TYR A 149 1.82 -10.02 -7.46
C TYR A 149 3.20 -9.37 -7.24
N GLY A 150 4.27 -10.17 -7.23
CA GLY A 150 5.64 -9.67 -7.04
C GLY A 150 5.99 -8.54 -8.01
N PRO A 151 5.86 -8.74 -9.34
CA PRO A 151 6.11 -7.69 -10.32
C PRO A 151 5.26 -6.43 -10.12
N SER A 152 3.97 -6.57 -9.73
CA SER A 152 3.13 -5.39 -9.44
C SER A 152 3.65 -4.56 -8.25
N LYS A 153 4.17 -5.23 -7.22
CA LYS A 153 4.76 -4.58 -6.05
C LYS A 153 6.16 -4.02 -6.34
N ALA A 154 6.95 -4.68 -7.19
CA ALA A 154 8.21 -4.16 -7.70
C ALA A 154 8.01 -2.86 -8.52
N ALA A 155 6.96 -2.82 -9.35
CA ALA A 155 6.59 -1.60 -10.09
C ALA A 155 6.30 -0.42 -9.16
N MET A 156 5.58 -0.64 -8.04
CA MET A 156 5.33 0.40 -7.03
C MET A 156 6.63 0.90 -6.39
N MET A 157 7.58 0.00 -6.08
CA MET A 157 8.88 0.39 -5.53
C MET A 157 9.67 1.25 -6.52
N ASN A 158 9.80 0.79 -7.77
CA ASN A 158 10.51 1.51 -8.82
C ASN A 158 9.86 2.89 -9.07
N TYR A 159 8.52 2.94 -9.12
CA TYR A 159 7.79 4.21 -9.26
C TYR A 159 8.09 5.16 -8.10
N SER A 160 8.10 4.67 -6.85
CA SER A 160 8.39 5.51 -5.67
C SER A 160 9.80 6.11 -5.72
N GLU A 161 10.78 5.33 -6.20
CA GLU A 161 12.17 5.79 -6.42
C GLU A 161 12.22 6.86 -7.51
N SER A 162 11.51 6.64 -8.62
CA SER A 162 11.50 7.54 -9.77
C SER A 162 10.95 8.94 -9.45
N ILE A 163 9.89 9.02 -8.62
CA ILE A 163 9.28 10.30 -8.25
C ILE A 163 9.96 10.99 -7.05
N TYR A 164 10.85 10.30 -6.32
CA TYR A 164 11.38 10.76 -5.03
C TYR A 164 12.04 12.13 -5.11
N ASN A 165 12.95 12.33 -6.04
CA ASN A 165 13.70 13.58 -6.13
C ASN A 165 12.83 14.77 -6.57
N ASP A 166 11.88 14.54 -7.48
CA ASP A 166 10.99 15.61 -7.94
C ASP A 166 9.97 15.99 -6.86
N CYS A 167 9.47 15.02 -6.10
CA CYS A 167 8.65 15.27 -4.92
C CYS A 167 9.42 16.08 -3.87
N LYS A 168 10.66 15.66 -3.56
CA LYS A 168 11.51 16.34 -2.57
C LYS A 168 11.79 17.79 -2.92
N LYS A 169 12.04 18.12 -4.20
CA LYS A 169 12.22 19.49 -4.69
C LYS A 169 10.98 20.38 -4.46
N ASN A 170 9.81 19.77 -4.34
CA ASN A 170 8.53 20.44 -4.09
C ASN A 170 8.02 20.27 -2.64
N ASN A 171 8.90 19.93 -1.69
CA ASN A 171 8.60 19.71 -0.27
C ASN A 171 7.57 18.59 -0.02
N ILE A 172 7.45 17.63 -0.95
CA ILE A 172 6.56 16.47 -0.83
C ILE A 172 7.39 15.27 -0.36
N ASN A 173 6.98 14.66 0.75
CA ASN A 173 7.60 13.43 1.23
C ASN A 173 7.05 12.20 0.47
N VAL A 174 7.90 11.21 0.27
CA VAL A 174 7.53 9.92 -0.34
C VAL A 174 7.91 8.80 0.60
N SER A 175 6.99 7.87 0.87
CA SER A 175 7.27 6.64 1.61
C SER A 175 6.86 5.42 0.82
N ILE A 176 7.76 4.44 0.75
CA ILE A 176 7.44 3.08 0.31
C ILE A 176 7.39 2.16 1.52
N ILE A 177 6.31 1.42 1.67
CA ILE A 177 6.06 0.54 2.81
C ILE A 177 6.11 -0.90 2.30
N ASN A 178 7.00 -1.71 2.88
CA ASN A 178 7.26 -3.07 2.44
C ASN A 178 7.00 -4.05 3.59
N PRO A 179 5.72 -4.42 3.83
CA PRO A 179 5.39 -5.42 4.84
C PRO A 179 5.87 -6.82 4.42
N GLY A 180 6.23 -7.63 5.41
CA GLY A 180 6.20 -9.09 5.29
C GLY A 180 4.77 -9.63 5.39
N PHE A 181 4.62 -10.78 6.04
CA PHE A 181 3.29 -11.38 6.22
C PHE A 181 2.49 -10.65 7.30
N VAL A 182 1.33 -10.14 6.90
CA VAL A 182 0.37 -9.47 7.80
C VAL A 182 -0.97 -10.17 7.69
N LYS A 183 -1.54 -10.59 8.81
CA LYS A 183 -2.85 -11.27 8.87
C LYS A 183 -3.94 -10.35 8.35
N THR A 184 -4.43 -10.63 7.16
CA THR A 184 -5.46 -9.88 6.43
C THR A 184 -6.18 -10.83 5.47
N ARG A 185 -7.30 -10.40 4.91
CA ARG A 185 -8.01 -11.16 3.87
C ARG A 185 -7.13 -11.54 2.67
N LEU A 186 -6.09 -10.76 2.37
CA LEU A 186 -5.15 -11.09 1.27
C LEU A 186 -4.29 -12.29 1.63
N THR A 187 -3.83 -12.41 2.85
CA THR A 187 -2.96 -13.50 3.32
C THR A 187 -3.73 -14.77 3.75
N ASP A 188 -5.03 -14.67 3.99
CA ASP A 188 -5.88 -15.83 4.32
C ASP A 188 -5.95 -16.86 3.18
N GLN A 189 -5.56 -16.47 1.96
CA GLN A 189 -5.47 -17.35 0.79
C GLN A 189 -4.20 -18.20 0.76
N ASN A 190 -3.22 -17.91 1.60
CA ASN A 190 -1.95 -18.65 1.64
C ASN A 190 -2.15 -20.01 2.32
N LYS A 191 -1.69 -21.06 1.65
CA LYS A 191 -1.71 -22.45 2.16
C LYS A 191 -0.36 -22.91 2.70
N PHE A 192 0.58 -21.99 2.89
CA PHE A 192 1.91 -22.26 3.40
C PHE A 192 2.16 -21.52 4.72
N GLU A 193 3.13 -21.99 5.47
CA GLU A 193 3.54 -21.34 6.72
C GLU A 193 4.13 -19.95 6.45
N MET A 194 3.60 -18.95 7.14
CA MET A 194 4.01 -17.55 6.99
C MET A 194 4.94 -17.13 8.14
N PRO A 195 6.27 -17.15 7.94
CA PRO A 195 7.20 -16.78 9.01
C PRO A 195 7.02 -15.32 9.41
N PHE A 196 7.12 -15.06 10.71
CA PHE A 196 6.98 -13.72 11.30
C PHE A 196 5.62 -13.05 11.00
N LEU A 197 4.56 -13.84 10.84
CA LEU A 197 3.20 -13.30 10.67
C LEU A 197 2.84 -12.35 11.80
N MET A 198 2.38 -11.16 11.45
CA MET A 198 1.94 -10.14 12.41
C MET A 198 0.50 -9.71 12.19
N THR A 199 -0.12 -9.12 13.22
CA THR A 199 -1.46 -8.55 13.09
C THR A 199 -1.44 -7.26 12.27
N ALA A 200 -2.57 -6.92 11.64
CA ALA A 200 -2.72 -5.65 10.92
C ALA A 200 -2.50 -4.44 11.83
N GLU A 201 -2.90 -4.54 13.10
CA GLU A 201 -2.67 -3.49 14.10
C GLU A 201 -1.18 -3.25 14.38
N LYS A 202 -0.39 -4.33 14.57
CA LYS A 202 1.07 -4.20 14.75
C LYS A 202 1.72 -3.59 13.52
N ALA A 203 1.32 -4.02 12.32
CA ALA A 203 1.79 -3.46 11.07
C ALA A 203 1.47 -1.96 10.97
N ALA A 204 0.22 -1.57 11.25
CA ALA A 204 -0.21 -0.17 11.24
C ALA A 204 0.58 0.70 12.24
N ASN A 205 0.91 0.17 13.42
CA ASN A 205 1.75 0.89 14.40
C ASN A 205 3.16 1.17 13.87
N ILE A 206 3.77 0.20 13.15
CA ILE A 206 5.10 0.38 12.55
C ILE A 206 5.02 1.41 11.43
N ILE A 207 4.01 1.30 10.57
CA ILE A 207 3.77 2.21 9.45
C ILE A 207 3.55 3.63 9.97
N TYR A 208 2.63 3.82 10.92
CA TYR A 208 2.35 5.13 11.53
C TYR A 208 3.62 5.80 12.05
N LYS A 209 4.42 5.08 12.88
CA LYS A 209 5.69 5.60 13.41
C LYS A 209 6.71 5.94 12.32
N GLY A 210 6.70 5.22 11.22
CA GLY A 210 7.56 5.49 10.07
C GLY A 210 7.12 6.74 9.30
N LEU A 211 5.80 6.89 9.08
CA LEU A 211 5.21 8.04 8.40
C LEU A 211 5.38 9.34 9.19
N GLU A 212 5.18 9.32 10.51
CA GLU A 212 5.43 10.47 11.39
C GLU A 212 6.89 10.97 11.29
N LYS A 213 7.83 10.04 11.10
CA LYS A 213 9.26 10.36 10.89
C LYS A 213 9.60 10.65 9.43
N LYS A 214 8.62 10.68 8.54
CA LYS A 214 8.79 10.90 7.09
C LYS A 214 9.85 9.99 6.46
N LYS A 215 9.94 8.73 6.95
CA LYS A 215 10.90 7.75 6.42
C LYS A 215 10.52 7.36 5.00
N TYR A 216 11.50 7.35 4.09
CA TYR A 216 11.29 6.85 2.73
C TYR A 216 11.00 5.34 2.73
N ASP A 217 11.83 4.53 3.37
CA ASP A 217 11.71 3.06 3.42
C ASP A 217 11.19 2.59 4.79
N ILE A 218 9.99 2.00 4.79
CA ILE A 218 9.34 1.43 5.99
C ILE A 218 9.17 -0.08 5.74
N THR A 219 10.27 -0.84 5.89
CA THR A 219 10.31 -2.28 5.65
C THR A 219 10.32 -3.05 6.97
N PHE A 220 9.45 -4.03 7.10
CA PHE A 220 9.28 -4.85 8.31
C PHE A 220 8.72 -6.26 8.01
N PRO A 221 8.88 -7.26 8.93
CA PRO A 221 9.65 -7.22 10.16
C PRO A 221 11.16 -7.14 9.90
N PHE A 222 11.92 -6.67 10.88
CA PHE A 222 13.35 -6.38 10.73
C PHE A 222 14.17 -7.57 10.19
N MET A 223 13.97 -8.77 10.74
CA MET A 223 14.70 -9.97 10.31
C MET A 223 14.44 -10.30 8.83
N MET A 224 13.18 -10.28 8.39
CA MET A 224 12.86 -10.49 6.98
C MET A 224 13.44 -9.39 6.11
N SER A 225 13.35 -8.13 6.54
CA SER A 225 13.94 -7.00 5.83
C SER A 225 15.44 -7.19 5.61
N LEU A 226 16.16 -7.60 6.65
CA LEU A 226 17.61 -7.85 6.57
C LEU A 226 17.91 -8.98 5.56
N ILE A 227 17.23 -10.12 5.68
CA ILE A 227 17.39 -11.27 4.77
C ILE A 227 17.12 -10.84 3.31
N PHE A 228 16.00 -10.17 3.04
CA PHE A 228 15.61 -9.77 1.69
C PHE A 228 16.56 -8.74 1.09
N LYS A 229 17.01 -7.75 1.87
CA LYS A 229 17.99 -6.76 1.42
C LYS A 229 19.34 -7.41 1.12
N THR A 230 19.79 -8.36 1.95
CA THR A 230 21.02 -9.11 1.70
C THR A 230 20.91 -9.97 0.43
N LEU A 231 19.82 -10.69 0.25
CA LEU A 231 19.60 -11.50 -0.94
C LEU A 231 19.58 -10.67 -2.23
N LYS A 232 19.05 -9.43 -2.17
CA LYS A 232 18.95 -8.53 -3.33
C LYS A 232 20.34 -8.12 -3.88
N ILE A 233 21.37 -8.07 -3.05
CA ILE A 233 22.73 -7.67 -3.46
C ILE A 233 23.60 -8.84 -3.92
N LEU A 234 23.16 -10.08 -3.76
CA LEU A 234 23.92 -11.26 -4.19
C LEU A 234 23.98 -11.36 -5.72
N PRO A 235 25.07 -11.89 -6.29
CA PRO A 235 25.12 -12.27 -7.69
C PRO A 235 23.98 -13.23 -8.05
N LYS A 236 23.35 -13.02 -9.22
CA LYS A 236 22.16 -13.77 -9.64
C LYS A 236 22.25 -15.29 -9.52
N PRO A 237 23.37 -15.98 -9.90
CA PRO A 237 23.47 -17.43 -9.74
C PRO A 237 23.34 -17.88 -8.28
N ILE A 238 24.01 -17.17 -7.36
CA ILE A 238 23.97 -17.46 -5.91
C ILE A 238 22.57 -17.20 -5.37
N PHE A 239 21.97 -16.07 -5.73
CA PHE A 239 20.63 -15.72 -5.36
C PHE A 239 19.62 -16.81 -5.79
N LEU A 240 19.61 -17.22 -7.07
CA LEU A 240 18.67 -18.23 -7.58
C LEU A 240 18.87 -19.59 -6.90
N PHE A 241 20.13 -19.96 -6.60
CA PHE A 241 20.42 -21.17 -5.85
C PHE A 241 19.81 -21.13 -4.45
N LEU A 242 19.95 -20.00 -3.71
CA LEU A 242 19.43 -19.86 -2.36
C LEU A 242 17.90 -19.78 -2.31
N VAL A 243 17.27 -19.04 -3.23
CA VAL A 243 15.80 -18.90 -3.28
C VAL A 243 15.10 -20.23 -3.51
N LYS A 244 15.74 -21.18 -4.23
CA LYS A 244 15.24 -22.56 -4.40
C LYS A 244 14.96 -23.25 -3.05
N TYR A 245 15.76 -22.97 -2.01
CA TYR A 245 15.62 -23.57 -0.68
C TYR A 245 14.74 -22.77 0.27
N MET A 246 14.47 -21.48 -0.02
CA MET A 246 13.61 -20.65 0.82
C MET A 246 12.12 -21.03 0.69
N VAL A 247 11.75 -21.60 -0.44
CA VAL A 247 10.40 -22.05 -0.68
C VAL A 247 10.42 -23.57 -0.73
N LYS A 248 10.09 -24.23 0.38
CA LYS A 248 9.71 -25.64 0.34
C LYS A 248 8.51 -25.73 -0.61
N THR A 249 8.77 -26.15 -1.83
CA THR A 249 7.72 -26.59 -2.74
C THR A 249 7.11 -27.82 -2.09
N ASN A 250 5.93 -27.65 -1.48
CA ASN A 250 5.09 -28.80 -1.18
C ASN A 250 4.69 -29.38 -2.56
N ASN A 251 5.43 -30.40 -2.99
CA ASN A 251 4.96 -31.34 -4.00
C ASN A 251 3.86 -32.17 -3.41
#